data_3b73cef21370718799855dee76229e6a
#
_entry.id   3b73cef21370718799855dee76229e6a
#
_cell.length_a   1.000
_cell.length_b   1.000
_cell.length_c   1.000
_cell.angle_alpha   90.00
_cell.angle_beta   90.00
_cell.angle_gamma   90.00
#
_symmetry.space_group_name_H-M   'P 1'
#
loop_
_entity.id
_entity.type
_entity.pdbx_description
1 polymer ?
#
loop_
_entity_poly.entity_id
_entity_poly.type
_entity_poly.pdbx_seq_one_letter_code
_entity_poly.pdbx_strand_id
1 'polypeptide(L)'
;MTTGIYFAILFKIIGSLALLIYGMKVMSEALQKMAGSQLRHILGAMTTNRFTGMLTGTFITCAVQSSSATTVMTVSFVNAGLLTLAQAISVIMGANIGTTLTAWIMSLGYSVDLTSFVFPAFLVGIVLIYTRRMRYVGDFLFGLSFMFFSLVLLSDAGKALHLDSTPAVIEFFKSFDVNSYFTILIFLAIGSVITCIVQSSAAVMAITILLCSTGVLPIYLGIALVMGENIGTTITANLAALAANTQARRAALAHLMFNVIGVIWVLAVFYPFVNMVCGFVDYNPAVGAVNANIKVKLPVVLAAFHTTFNVANTFLLIWFIPQLEKLVCCIIKPRKS
;
A
#
# COMPACT_ATOMS: atom_id res chain seq x y z
N MET A 1 7.68 30.58 -14.25
CA MET A 1 7.37 30.61 -12.79
C MET A 1 8.59 31.10 -12.04
N THR A 2 8.44 31.93 -11.02
CA THR A 2 9.56 32.37 -10.17
C THR A 2 9.98 31.21 -9.23
N THR A 3 11.25 31.15 -8.85
CA THR A 3 11.80 30.12 -7.95
C THR A 3 10.96 29.98 -6.66
N GLY A 4 10.41 31.08 -6.13
CA GLY A 4 9.55 31.08 -4.95
C GLY A 4 8.24 30.29 -5.12
N ILE A 5 7.67 30.28 -6.33
CA ILE A 5 6.44 29.51 -6.61
C ILE A 5 6.72 28.00 -6.59
N TYR A 6 7.86 27.55 -7.14
CA TYR A 6 8.25 26.14 -7.08
C TYR A 6 8.45 25.66 -5.64
N PHE A 7 9.09 26.45 -4.79
CA PHE A 7 9.24 26.15 -3.36
C PHE A 7 7.88 26.05 -2.66
N ALA A 8 6.97 26.98 -2.92
CA ALA A 8 5.63 26.96 -2.32
C ALA A 8 4.85 25.70 -2.71
N ILE A 9 4.91 25.29 -3.98
CA ILE A 9 4.24 24.08 -4.46
C ILE A 9 4.90 22.83 -3.85
N LEU A 10 6.24 22.79 -3.77
CA LEU A 10 6.95 21.67 -3.13
C LEU A 10 6.54 21.50 -1.67
N PHE A 11 6.47 22.60 -0.90
CA PHE A 11 5.98 22.56 0.47
C PHE A 11 4.52 22.14 0.56
N LYS A 12 3.68 22.53 -0.41
CA LYS A 12 2.29 22.07 -0.48
C LYS A 12 2.20 20.57 -0.71
N ILE A 13 3.04 19.99 -1.59
CA ILE A 13 3.11 18.53 -1.81
C ILE A 13 3.55 17.81 -0.54
N ILE A 14 4.66 18.24 0.06
CA ILE A 14 5.19 17.62 1.29
C ILE A 14 4.18 17.73 2.43
N GLY A 15 3.55 18.89 2.60
CA GLY A 15 2.50 19.12 3.60
C GLY A 15 1.25 18.25 3.36
N SER A 16 0.84 18.10 2.11
CA SER A 16 -0.28 17.23 1.75
C SER A 16 0.03 15.76 2.04
N LEU A 17 1.24 15.30 1.77
CA LEU A 17 1.68 13.94 2.12
C LEU A 17 1.75 13.74 3.63
N ALA A 18 2.25 14.71 4.37
CA ALA A 18 2.26 14.66 5.83
C ALA A 18 0.83 14.59 6.40
N LEU A 19 -0.10 15.35 5.83
CA LEU A 19 -1.51 15.32 6.21
C LEU A 19 -2.16 13.97 5.84
N LEU A 20 -1.81 13.40 4.69
CA LEU A 20 -2.26 12.06 4.26
C LEU A 20 -1.83 11.00 5.28
N ILE A 21 -0.53 10.97 5.61
CA ILE A 21 0.02 10.00 6.57
C ILE A 21 -0.64 10.18 7.95
N TYR A 22 -0.82 11.41 8.39
CA TYR A 22 -1.48 11.70 9.66
C TYR A 22 -2.96 11.29 9.65
N GLY A 23 -3.70 11.63 8.60
CA GLY A 23 -5.11 11.24 8.45
C GLY A 23 -5.29 9.72 8.48
N MET A 24 -4.45 9.00 7.74
CA MET A 24 -4.45 7.53 7.77
C MET A 24 -4.10 6.97 9.15
N LYS A 25 -3.13 7.57 9.84
CA LYS A 25 -2.78 7.17 11.21
C LYS A 25 -3.95 7.35 12.16
N VAL A 26 -4.59 8.51 12.16
CA VAL A 26 -5.77 8.79 13.01
C VAL A 26 -6.92 7.82 12.70
N MET A 27 -7.20 7.59 11.41
CA MET A 27 -8.22 6.64 10.96
C MET A 27 -7.90 5.21 11.45
N SER A 28 -6.67 4.74 11.25
CA SER A 28 -6.21 3.41 11.66
C SER A 28 -6.27 3.23 13.18
N GLU A 29 -5.79 4.20 13.95
CA GLU A 29 -5.85 4.15 15.43
C GLU A 29 -7.29 4.15 15.96
N ALA A 30 -8.18 4.92 15.33
CA ALA A 30 -9.59 4.94 15.68
C ALA A 30 -10.24 3.56 15.47
N LEU A 31 -9.99 2.95 14.31
CA LEU A 31 -10.48 1.60 13.99
C LEU A 31 -9.92 0.55 14.97
N GLN A 32 -8.63 0.63 15.30
CA GLN A 32 -8.00 -0.25 16.28
C GLN A 32 -8.64 -0.10 17.69
N LYS A 33 -8.90 1.13 18.11
CA LYS A 33 -9.56 1.41 19.40
C LYS A 33 -11.02 0.95 19.41
N MET A 34 -11.74 1.07 18.29
CA MET A 34 -13.11 0.56 18.15
C MET A 34 -13.16 -0.96 18.20
N ALA A 35 -12.23 -1.62 17.53
CA ALA A 35 -12.13 -3.08 17.53
C ALA A 35 -11.58 -3.66 18.86
N GLY A 36 -10.84 -2.86 19.62
CA GLY A 36 -10.36 -3.20 20.97
C GLY A 36 -9.57 -4.52 21.03
N SER A 37 -9.84 -5.34 22.06
CA SER A 37 -9.22 -6.65 22.25
C SER A 37 -9.71 -7.72 21.26
N GLN A 38 -10.81 -7.47 20.55
CA GLN A 38 -11.41 -8.44 19.63
C GLN A 38 -10.45 -8.77 18.46
N LEU A 39 -9.66 -7.81 17.95
CA LEU A 39 -8.68 -8.08 16.91
C LEU A 39 -7.65 -9.12 17.34
N ARG A 40 -7.17 -9.03 18.58
CA ARG A 40 -6.20 -10.01 19.12
C ARG A 40 -6.85 -11.37 19.32
N HIS A 41 -8.09 -11.39 19.78
CA HIS A 41 -8.86 -12.64 19.96
C HIS A 41 -9.13 -13.31 18.61
N ILE A 42 -9.54 -12.56 17.60
CA ILE A 42 -9.78 -13.05 16.24
C ILE A 42 -8.47 -13.63 15.67
N LEU A 43 -7.35 -12.92 15.82
CA LEU A 43 -6.06 -13.39 15.32
C LEU A 43 -5.64 -14.73 15.95
N GLY A 44 -5.85 -14.90 17.25
CA GLY A 44 -5.49 -16.14 17.95
C GLY A 44 -6.46 -17.30 17.72
N ALA A 45 -7.78 -17.01 17.66
CA ALA A 45 -8.81 -18.04 17.62
C ALA A 45 -9.16 -18.51 16.18
N MET A 46 -9.03 -17.66 15.17
CA MET A 46 -9.49 -17.94 13.80
C MET A 46 -8.40 -18.42 12.84
N THR A 47 -7.15 -18.56 13.31
CA THR A 47 -6.02 -19.03 12.46
C THR A 47 -5.81 -20.53 12.53
N THR A 48 -6.89 -21.32 12.38
CA THR A 48 -6.84 -22.79 12.52
C THR A 48 -6.21 -23.49 11.31
N ASN A 49 -6.31 -22.90 10.14
CA ASN A 49 -5.71 -23.40 8.91
C ASN A 49 -5.25 -22.25 8.02
N ARG A 50 -4.54 -22.58 6.92
CA ARG A 50 -3.98 -21.57 6.00
C ARG A 50 -5.02 -20.64 5.37
N PHE A 51 -6.21 -21.12 5.07
CA PHE A 51 -7.26 -20.29 4.46
C PHE A 51 -7.92 -19.37 5.49
N THR A 52 -8.25 -19.90 6.68
CA THR A 52 -8.78 -19.07 7.77
C THR A 52 -7.75 -18.05 8.23
N GLY A 53 -6.46 -18.41 8.30
CA GLY A 53 -5.38 -17.47 8.60
C GLY A 53 -5.28 -16.35 7.56
N MET A 54 -5.33 -16.68 6.27
CA MET A 54 -5.36 -15.70 5.17
C MET A 54 -6.58 -14.77 5.29
N LEU A 55 -7.79 -15.32 5.46
CA LEU A 55 -9.00 -14.51 5.61
C LEU A 55 -8.93 -13.61 6.86
N THR A 56 -8.40 -14.13 7.97
CA THR A 56 -8.18 -13.36 9.20
C THR A 56 -7.24 -12.19 8.95
N GLY A 57 -6.10 -12.42 8.29
CA GLY A 57 -5.15 -11.37 7.94
C GLY A 57 -5.75 -10.33 7.00
N THR A 58 -6.52 -10.76 6.00
CA THR A 58 -7.24 -9.87 5.09
C THR A 58 -8.22 -9.00 5.85
N PHE A 59 -9.09 -9.61 6.66
CA PHE A 59 -10.12 -8.91 7.42
C PHE A 59 -9.51 -7.90 8.40
N ILE A 60 -8.51 -8.32 9.19
CA ILE A 60 -7.84 -7.43 10.16
C ILE A 60 -7.22 -6.24 9.45
N THR A 61 -6.51 -6.48 8.34
CA THR A 61 -5.85 -5.39 7.60
C THR A 61 -6.86 -4.45 6.95
N CYS A 62 -7.94 -4.96 6.38
CA CYS A 62 -9.03 -4.12 5.89
C CYS A 62 -9.66 -3.28 7.02
N ALA A 63 -9.89 -3.89 8.18
CA ALA A 63 -10.48 -3.21 9.33
C ALA A 63 -9.54 -2.16 9.95
N VAL A 64 -8.23 -2.47 10.01
CA VAL A 64 -7.22 -1.58 10.62
C VAL A 64 -6.65 -0.57 9.62
N GLN A 65 -6.79 -0.84 8.30
CA GLN A 65 -6.17 -0.05 7.23
C GLN A 65 -4.64 0.09 7.36
N SER A 66 -3.99 -0.93 7.95
CA SER A 66 -2.55 -0.95 8.15
C SER A 66 -2.00 -2.38 8.15
N SER A 67 -1.39 -2.79 7.04
CA SER A 67 -0.70 -4.09 6.95
C SER A 67 0.53 -4.13 7.85
N SER A 68 1.23 -3.02 8.03
CA SER A 68 2.36 -2.93 8.95
C SER A 68 1.93 -3.24 10.40
N ALA A 69 0.80 -2.68 10.85
CA ALA A 69 0.26 -3.00 12.18
C ALA A 69 -0.13 -4.48 12.30
N THR A 70 -0.81 -5.03 11.28
CA THR A 70 -1.21 -6.45 11.25
C THR A 70 -0.01 -7.38 11.25
N THR A 71 1.02 -7.10 10.43
CA THR A 71 2.22 -7.95 10.35
C THR A 71 3.08 -7.85 11.61
N VAL A 72 3.27 -6.67 12.19
CA VAL A 72 3.98 -6.50 13.47
C VAL A 72 3.23 -7.20 14.60
N MET A 73 1.91 -7.12 14.65
CA MET A 73 1.09 -7.86 15.62
C MET A 73 1.26 -9.38 15.43
N THR A 74 1.24 -9.86 14.19
CA THR A 74 1.45 -11.28 13.84
C THR A 74 2.83 -11.75 14.29
N VAL A 75 3.89 -10.99 14.00
CA VAL A 75 5.26 -11.25 14.44
C VAL A 75 5.36 -11.29 15.98
N SER A 76 4.66 -10.38 16.66
CA SER A 76 4.61 -10.34 18.13
C SER A 76 3.91 -11.58 18.70
N PHE A 77 2.86 -12.09 18.06
CA PHE A 77 2.18 -13.31 18.49
C PHE A 77 3.04 -14.56 18.27
N VAL A 78 3.81 -14.61 17.18
CA VAL A 78 4.82 -15.67 17.00
C VAL A 78 5.90 -15.58 18.07
N ASN A 79 6.34 -14.38 18.40
CA ASN A 79 7.33 -14.17 19.47
C ASN A 79 6.81 -14.61 20.85
N ALA A 80 5.54 -14.45 21.12
CA ALA A 80 4.87 -14.90 22.34
C ALA A 80 4.49 -16.40 22.32
N GLY A 81 4.74 -17.13 21.23
CA GLY A 81 4.34 -18.53 21.07
C GLY A 81 2.84 -18.76 20.88
N LEU A 82 2.08 -17.70 20.56
CA LEU A 82 0.63 -17.76 20.35
C LEU A 82 0.25 -18.17 18.92
N LEU A 83 1.16 -18.03 17.97
CA LEU A 83 1.00 -18.46 16.58
C LEU A 83 2.22 -19.29 16.16
N THR A 84 1.97 -20.34 15.39
CA THR A 84 3.01 -21.05 14.66
C THR A 84 3.52 -20.24 13.47
N LEU A 85 4.70 -20.58 12.95
CA LEU A 85 5.26 -19.91 11.78
C LEU A 85 4.34 -20.05 10.55
N ALA A 86 3.79 -21.24 10.31
CA ALA A 86 2.88 -21.50 9.20
C ALA A 86 1.57 -20.65 9.29
N GLN A 87 1.00 -20.55 10.51
CA GLN A 87 -0.16 -19.68 10.75
C GLN A 87 0.17 -18.20 10.49
N ALA A 88 1.32 -17.74 10.98
CA ALA A 88 1.75 -16.36 10.73
C ALA A 88 1.97 -16.07 9.25
N ILE A 89 2.57 -16.97 8.48
CA ILE A 89 2.75 -16.83 7.05
C ILE A 89 1.39 -16.66 6.36
N SER A 90 0.38 -17.47 6.71
CA SER A 90 -0.95 -17.36 6.11
C SER A 90 -1.63 -16.02 6.44
N VAL A 91 -1.51 -15.53 7.68
CA VAL A 91 -2.03 -14.22 8.09
C VAL A 91 -1.35 -13.09 7.32
N ILE A 92 -0.02 -13.15 7.17
CA ILE A 92 0.78 -12.16 6.44
C ILE A 92 0.37 -12.14 4.96
N MET A 93 0.15 -13.29 4.32
CA MET A 93 -0.38 -13.36 2.96
C MET A 93 -1.73 -12.64 2.85
N GLY A 94 -2.64 -12.88 3.79
CA GLY A 94 -3.93 -12.18 3.86
C GLY A 94 -3.78 -10.68 4.10
N ALA A 95 -2.85 -10.26 4.95
CA ALA A 95 -2.59 -8.86 5.21
C ALA A 95 -2.19 -8.08 3.93
N ASN A 96 -1.44 -8.71 3.02
CA ASN A 96 -1.12 -8.11 1.73
C ASN A 96 -2.38 -7.92 0.86
N ILE A 97 -3.33 -8.85 0.86
CA ILE A 97 -4.62 -8.65 0.19
C ILE A 97 -5.37 -7.48 0.83
N GLY A 98 -5.47 -7.44 2.16
CA GLY A 98 -6.19 -6.39 2.89
C GLY A 98 -5.65 -4.97 2.63
N THR A 99 -4.34 -4.83 2.39
CA THR A 99 -3.71 -3.55 2.04
C THR A 99 -4.29 -2.94 0.75
N THR A 100 -4.75 -3.77 -0.17
CA THR A 100 -5.24 -3.28 -1.46
C THR A 100 -6.50 -2.44 -1.33
N LEU A 101 -7.29 -2.60 -0.26
CA LEU A 101 -8.45 -1.75 0.02
C LEU A 101 -8.05 -0.28 0.16
N THR A 102 -6.89 0.02 0.74
CA THR A 102 -6.39 1.40 0.83
C THR A 102 -6.17 2.02 -0.56
N ALA A 103 -5.65 1.25 -1.52
CA ALA A 103 -5.46 1.72 -2.89
C ALA A 103 -6.81 2.03 -3.57
N TRP A 104 -7.85 1.23 -3.32
CA TRP A 104 -9.21 1.51 -3.82
C TRP A 104 -9.82 2.77 -3.19
N ILE A 105 -9.66 2.97 -1.89
CA ILE A 105 -10.12 4.18 -1.21
C ILE A 105 -9.42 5.42 -1.79
N MET A 106 -8.11 5.34 -2.05
CA MET A 106 -7.38 6.42 -2.70
C MET A 106 -7.82 6.64 -4.14
N SER A 107 -8.01 5.58 -4.92
CA SER A 107 -8.51 5.65 -6.28
C SER A 107 -9.88 6.33 -6.35
N LEU A 108 -10.78 6.00 -5.41
CA LEU A 108 -12.06 6.69 -5.27
C LEU A 108 -11.86 8.19 -5.02
N GLY A 109 -10.86 8.54 -4.18
CA GLY A 109 -10.52 9.93 -3.87
C GLY A 109 -10.07 10.76 -5.08
N TYR A 110 -9.53 10.13 -6.12
CA TYR A 110 -9.18 10.79 -7.38
C TYR A 110 -10.30 10.78 -8.41
N SER A 111 -11.30 9.91 -8.25
CA SER A 111 -12.36 9.67 -9.22
C SER A 111 -13.65 10.44 -8.92
N VAL A 112 -13.85 10.88 -7.67
CA VAL A 112 -15.07 11.54 -7.20
C VAL A 112 -14.72 12.92 -6.63
N ASP A 113 -15.63 13.88 -6.78
CA ASP A 113 -15.50 15.16 -6.06
C ASP A 113 -15.68 14.97 -4.56
N LEU A 114 -14.57 14.86 -3.86
CA LEU A 114 -14.53 14.64 -2.43
C LEU A 114 -14.75 15.92 -1.62
N THR A 115 -14.68 17.10 -2.23
CA THR A 115 -14.84 18.37 -1.49
C THR A 115 -16.21 18.46 -0.84
N SER A 116 -17.25 17.97 -1.53
CA SER A 116 -18.62 17.90 -1.02
C SER A 116 -18.80 16.96 0.18
N PHE A 117 -17.91 15.97 0.33
CA PHE A 117 -17.93 15.02 1.46
C PHE A 117 -17.05 15.45 2.62
N VAL A 118 -15.88 15.99 2.34
CA VAL A 118 -14.81 16.26 3.34
C VAL A 118 -15.28 17.24 4.41
N PHE A 119 -15.88 18.36 4.03
CA PHE A 119 -16.30 19.38 5.01
C PHE A 119 -17.47 18.94 5.91
N PRO A 120 -18.55 18.33 5.40
CA PRO A 120 -19.57 17.72 6.24
C PRO A 120 -19.03 16.64 7.18
N ALA A 121 -18.09 15.80 6.69
CA ALA A 121 -17.49 14.76 7.50
C ALA A 121 -16.60 15.32 8.62
N PHE A 122 -15.88 16.42 8.42
CA PHE A 122 -15.19 17.14 9.48
C PHE A 122 -16.16 17.67 10.53
N LEU A 123 -17.29 18.29 10.10
CA LEU A 123 -18.29 18.81 11.02
C LEU A 123 -18.92 17.71 11.87
N VAL A 124 -19.34 16.61 11.26
CA VAL A 124 -19.90 15.46 11.98
C VAL A 124 -18.83 14.83 12.87
N GLY A 125 -17.61 14.66 12.35
CA GLY A 125 -16.50 14.09 13.09
C GLY A 125 -16.19 14.85 14.37
N ILE A 126 -16.10 16.18 14.32
CA ILE A 126 -15.79 16.99 15.51
C ILE A 126 -16.92 16.89 16.56
N VAL A 127 -18.18 16.90 16.16
CA VAL A 127 -19.33 16.70 17.08
C VAL A 127 -19.24 15.34 17.77
N LEU A 128 -18.92 14.28 17.02
CA LEU A 128 -18.80 12.93 17.57
C LEU A 128 -17.58 12.77 18.48
N ILE A 129 -16.45 13.44 18.20
CA ILE A 129 -15.26 13.43 19.07
C ILE A 129 -15.59 13.92 20.49
N TYR A 130 -16.41 14.96 20.60
CA TYR A 130 -16.85 15.48 21.91
C TYR A 130 -17.95 14.65 22.57
N THR A 131 -18.52 13.68 21.85
CA THR A 131 -19.51 12.73 22.38
C THR A 131 -18.80 11.51 22.95
N ARG A 132 -18.75 11.36 24.28
CA ARG A 132 -17.97 10.29 24.96
C ARG A 132 -18.19 8.89 24.38
N ARG A 133 -19.42 8.55 23.98
CA ARG A 133 -19.80 7.22 23.45
C ARG A 133 -19.35 7.00 22.01
N MET A 134 -19.24 8.06 21.21
CA MET A 134 -19.00 7.98 19.77
C MET A 134 -17.62 8.55 19.36
N ARG A 135 -16.75 8.82 20.34
CA ARG A 135 -15.46 9.49 20.13
C ARG A 135 -14.63 8.83 19.03
N TYR A 136 -14.46 7.50 19.07
CA TYR A 136 -13.65 6.81 18.09
C TYR A 136 -14.26 6.81 16.68
N VAL A 137 -15.60 6.85 16.56
CA VAL A 137 -16.27 7.06 15.27
C VAL A 137 -15.97 8.46 14.73
N GLY A 138 -15.96 9.46 15.63
CA GLY A 138 -15.54 10.82 15.28
C GLY A 138 -14.09 10.90 14.83
N ASP A 139 -13.17 10.27 15.57
CA ASP A 139 -11.74 10.18 15.21
C ASP A 139 -11.57 9.50 13.84
N PHE A 140 -12.32 8.43 13.56
CA PHE A 140 -12.31 7.75 12.25
C PHE A 140 -12.75 8.67 11.11
N LEU A 141 -13.90 9.36 11.27
CA LEU A 141 -14.39 10.30 10.27
C LEU A 141 -13.43 11.46 10.06
N PHE A 142 -12.81 11.95 11.13
CA PHE A 142 -11.83 13.02 11.06
C PHE A 142 -10.57 12.58 10.30
N GLY A 143 -10.06 11.38 10.61
CA GLY A 143 -8.91 10.80 9.92
C GLY A 143 -9.18 10.55 8.43
N LEU A 144 -10.36 10.01 8.10
CA LEU A 144 -10.82 9.80 6.72
C LEU A 144 -10.95 11.12 5.96
N SER A 145 -11.47 12.16 6.63
CA SER A 145 -11.58 13.51 6.04
C SER A 145 -10.21 14.12 5.77
N PHE A 146 -9.25 13.99 6.69
CA PHE A 146 -7.87 14.43 6.45
C PHE A 146 -7.23 13.68 5.29
N MET A 147 -7.44 12.36 5.20
CA MET A 147 -6.93 11.57 4.10
C MET A 147 -7.47 12.09 2.75
N PHE A 148 -8.78 12.24 2.62
CA PHE A 148 -9.39 12.74 1.39
C PHE A 148 -9.02 14.20 1.09
N PHE A 149 -9.00 15.07 2.09
CA PHE A 149 -8.58 16.44 1.92
C PHE A 149 -7.14 16.56 1.43
N SER A 150 -6.26 15.73 1.96
CA SER A 150 -4.86 15.69 1.53
C SER A 150 -4.72 15.23 0.07
N LEU A 151 -5.55 14.29 -0.41
CA LEU A 151 -5.56 13.88 -1.82
C LEU A 151 -6.02 15.01 -2.74
N VAL A 152 -7.02 15.81 -2.33
CA VAL A 152 -7.44 17.02 -3.06
C VAL A 152 -6.28 18.01 -3.16
N LEU A 153 -5.64 18.34 -2.02
CA LEU A 153 -4.51 19.25 -1.99
C LEU A 153 -3.32 18.76 -2.82
N LEU A 154 -3.06 17.46 -2.79
CA LEU A 154 -2.00 16.82 -3.56
C LEU A 154 -2.28 16.88 -5.05
N SER A 155 -3.52 16.60 -5.46
CA SER A 155 -3.98 16.72 -6.84
C SER A 155 -3.83 18.16 -7.37
N ASP A 156 -4.28 19.14 -6.58
CA ASP A 156 -4.17 20.57 -6.94
C ASP A 156 -2.72 21.03 -7.04
N ALA A 157 -1.86 20.59 -6.12
CA ALA A 157 -0.43 20.87 -6.19
C ALA A 157 0.23 20.26 -7.43
N GLY A 158 -0.15 19.03 -7.79
CA GLY A 158 0.34 18.35 -8.98
C GLY A 158 -0.07 19.08 -10.27
N LYS A 159 -1.32 19.53 -10.36
CA LYS A 159 -1.81 20.34 -11.49
C LYS A 159 -1.08 21.68 -11.58
N ALA A 160 -0.83 22.34 -10.45
CA ALA A 160 -0.14 23.63 -10.39
C ALA A 160 1.33 23.56 -10.84
N LEU A 161 1.97 22.39 -10.75
CA LEU A 161 3.34 22.19 -11.25
C LEU A 161 3.42 22.15 -12.78
N HIS A 162 2.30 21.91 -13.47
CA HIS A 162 2.28 21.74 -14.95
C HIS A 162 3.37 20.76 -15.43
N LEU A 163 3.58 19.67 -14.70
CA LEU A 163 4.64 18.69 -14.99
C LEU A 163 4.46 18.03 -16.35
N ASP A 164 3.20 17.87 -16.77
CA ASP A 164 2.81 17.29 -18.06
C ASP A 164 3.17 18.19 -19.26
N SER A 165 3.48 19.45 -19.03
CA SER A 165 3.89 20.44 -20.06
C SER A 165 5.31 20.99 -19.84
N THR A 166 6.01 20.55 -18.80
CA THR A 166 7.38 20.98 -18.50
C THR A 166 8.39 20.19 -19.35
N PRO A 167 9.13 20.82 -20.31
CA PRO A 167 9.98 20.10 -21.26
C PRO A 167 11.00 19.17 -20.59
N ALA A 168 11.67 19.64 -19.53
CA ALA A 168 12.68 18.85 -18.81
C ALA A 168 12.10 17.58 -18.17
N VAL A 169 10.86 17.63 -17.68
CA VAL A 169 10.17 16.45 -17.10
C VAL A 169 9.77 15.48 -18.19
N ILE A 170 9.26 16.00 -19.30
CA ILE A 170 8.87 15.19 -20.46
C ILE A 170 10.10 14.48 -21.04
N GLU A 171 11.22 15.19 -21.21
CA GLU A 171 12.46 14.60 -21.71
C GLU A 171 13.02 13.56 -20.73
N PHE A 172 12.98 13.84 -19.43
CA PHE A 172 13.40 12.88 -18.41
C PHE A 172 12.64 11.56 -18.51
N PHE A 173 11.31 11.58 -18.55
CA PHE A 173 10.52 10.34 -18.65
C PHE A 173 10.62 9.70 -20.05
N LYS A 174 10.75 10.48 -21.12
CA LYS A 174 11.00 9.95 -22.48
C LYS A 174 12.36 9.26 -22.62
N SER A 175 13.34 9.59 -21.79
CA SER A 175 14.65 8.91 -21.79
C SER A 175 14.56 7.45 -21.33
N PHE A 176 13.46 7.07 -20.66
CA PHE A 176 13.22 5.70 -20.21
C PHE A 176 12.39 4.94 -21.23
N ASP A 177 12.96 3.87 -21.77
CA ASP A 177 12.19 2.93 -22.59
C ASP A 177 11.26 2.10 -21.71
N VAL A 178 9.95 2.36 -21.80
CA VAL A 178 8.91 1.68 -21.03
C VAL A 178 8.77 0.18 -21.40
N ASN A 179 9.33 -0.25 -22.52
CA ASN A 179 9.34 -1.65 -22.94
C ASN A 179 10.62 -2.39 -22.49
N SER A 180 11.56 -1.68 -21.84
CA SER A 180 12.77 -2.27 -21.32
C SER A 180 12.58 -2.82 -19.90
N TYR A 181 12.85 -4.10 -19.69
CA TYR A 181 12.87 -4.69 -18.34
C TYR A 181 13.87 -4.02 -17.40
N PHE A 182 14.96 -3.47 -17.92
CA PHE A 182 15.92 -2.72 -17.12
C PHE A 182 15.28 -1.46 -16.52
N THR A 183 14.49 -0.73 -17.31
CA THR A 183 13.71 0.42 -16.83
C THR A 183 12.70 0.00 -15.76
N ILE A 184 11.98 -1.10 -15.99
CA ILE A 184 11.03 -1.65 -15.00
C ILE A 184 11.74 -1.97 -13.67
N LEU A 185 12.92 -2.58 -13.72
CA LEU A 185 13.71 -2.91 -12.52
C LEU A 185 14.19 -1.65 -11.78
N ILE A 186 14.57 -0.58 -12.49
CA ILE A 186 14.94 0.71 -11.88
C ILE A 186 13.75 1.27 -11.07
N PHE A 187 12.57 1.36 -11.69
CA PHE A 187 11.39 1.92 -11.02
C PHE A 187 10.90 1.03 -9.88
N LEU A 188 10.99 -0.29 -10.02
CA LEU A 188 10.75 -1.23 -8.93
C LEU A 188 11.70 -0.98 -7.75
N ALA A 189 12.99 -0.83 -8.02
CA ALA A 189 13.98 -0.52 -6.98
C ALA A 189 13.70 0.83 -6.31
N ILE A 190 13.34 1.86 -7.09
CA ILE A 190 12.94 3.18 -6.57
C ILE A 190 11.73 3.04 -5.64
N GLY A 191 10.67 2.35 -6.06
CA GLY A 191 9.49 2.10 -5.23
C GLY A 191 9.82 1.37 -3.93
N SER A 192 10.70 0.35 -4.01
CA SER A 192 11.17 -0.40 -2.82
C SER A 192 11.93 0.51 -1.85
N VAL A 193 12.89 1.27 -2.34
CA VAL A 193 13.74 2.14 -1.51
C VAL A 193 12.93 3.26 -0.87
N ILE A 194 12.08 3.94 -1.65
CA ILE A 194 11.24 5.03 -1.13
C ILE A 194 10.31 4.49 -0.04
N THR A 195 9.67 3.32 -0.27
CA THR A 195 8.77 2.72 0.72
C THR A 195 9.52 2.26 1.97
N CYS A 196 10.73 1.73 1.84
CA CYS A 196 11.60 1.41 3.00
C CYS A 196 11.91 2.65 3.85
N ILE A 197 12.19 3.80 3.20
CA ILE A 197 12.53 5.05 3.90
C ILE A 197 11.29 5.67 4.55
N VAL A 198 10.22 5.83 3.76
CA VAL A 198 8.96 6.48 4.21
C VAL A 198 8.18 5.59 5.16
N GLN A 199 8.33 4.26 5.09
CA GLN A 199 7.60 3.23 5.84
C GLN A 199 6.07 3.35 5.69
N SER A 200 5.63 3.88 4.56
CA SER A 200 4.21 4.06 4.22
C SER A 200 4.00 3.79 2.73
N SER A 201 3.56 2.58 2.40
CA SER A 201 3.18 2.22 1.03
C SER A 201 2.04 3.10 0.50
N ALA A 202 1.10 3.47 1.38
CA ALA A 202 0.00 4.33 0.99
C ALA A 202 0.45 5.74 0.56
N ALA A 203 1.49 6.32 1.21
CA ALA A 203 2.04 7.60 0.78
C ALA A 203 2.72 7.49 -0.59
N VAL A 204 3.47 6.41 -0.84
CA VAL A 204 4.12 6.14 -2.13
C VAL A 204 3.07 5.86 -3.20
N MET A 205 2.03 5.08 -2.90
CA MET A 205 0.89 4.86 -3.77
C MET A 205 0.18 6.17 -4.16
N ALA A 206 -0.03 7.10 -3.22
CA ALA A 206 -0.66 8.39 -3.49
C ALA A 206 0.17 9.24 -4.47
N ILE A 207 1.50 9.25 -4.30
CA ILE A 207 2.41 9.92 -5.24
C ILE A 207 2.38 9.22 -6.61
N THR A 208 2.41 7.89 -6.64
CA THR A 208 2.35 7.11 -7.88
C THR A 208 1.06 7.39 -8.64
N ILE A 209 -0.09 7.39 -7.93
CA ILE A 209 -1.39 7.75 -8.50
C ILE A 209 -1.36 9.18 -9.06
N LEU A 210 -0.83 10.14 -8.29
CA LEU A 210 -0.71 11.53 -8.74
C LEU A 210 0.09 11.63 -10.04
N LEU A 211 1.28 11.08 -10.08
CA LEU A 211 2.18 11.16 -11.23
C LEU A 211 1.60 10.45 -12.47
N CYS A 212 0.91 9.33 -12.30
CA CYS A 212 0.21 8.66 -13.39
C CYS A 212 -1.00 9.48 -13.86
N SER A 213 -1.85 9.97 -12.93
CA SER A 213 -3.07 10.70 -13.27
C SER A 213 -2.81 12.06 -13.90
N THR A 214 -1.66 12.70 -13.62
CA THR A 214 -1.21 13.91 -14.33
C THR A 214 -0.64 13.60 -15.71
N GLY A 215 -0.39 12.33 -16.05
CA GLY A 215 0.19 11.93 -17.33
C GLY A 215 1.72 12.04 -17.39
N VAL A 216 2.36 12.33 -16.28
CA VAL A 216 3.82 12.46 -16.15
C VAL A 216 4.51 11.11 -16.15
N LEU A 217 3.97 10.17 -15.36
CA LEU A 217 4.52 8.83 -15.20
C LEU A 217 3.73 7.82 -16.04
N PRO A 218 4.38 7.15 -17.02
CA PRO A 218 3.75 6.06 -17.75
C PRO A 218 3.26 4.94 -16.84
N ILE A 219 2.12 4.32 -17.17
CA ILE A 219 1.47 3.33 -16.30
C ILE A 219 2.35 2.12 -15.98
N TYR A 220 3.16 1.63 -16.94
CA TYR A 220 4.09 0.54 -16.69
C TYR A 220 5.11 0.88 -15.59
N LEU A 221 5.61 2.12 -15.58
CA LEU A 221 6.55 2.58 -14.56
C LEU A 221 5.85 2.80 -13.20
N GLY A 222 4.61 3.30 -13.21
CA GLY A 222 3.78 3.40 -12.02
C GLY A 222 3.51 2.01 -11.39
N ILE A 223 3.22 1.03 -12.21
CA ILE A 223 3.04 -0.37 -11.76
C ILE A 223 4.33 -0.95 -11.21
N ALA A 224 5.49 -0.66 -11.82
CA ALA A 224 6.78 -1.07 -11.30
C ALA A 224 7.06 -0.47 -9.90
N LEU A 225 6.71 0.82 -9.68
CA LEU A 225 6.76 1.43 -8.34
C LEU A 225 5.87 0.67 -7.34
N VAL A 226 4.62 0.35 -7.70
CA VAL A 226 3.68 -0.40 -6.85
C VAL A 226 4.23 -1.80 -6.50
N MET A 227 4.85 -2.49 -7.44
CA MET A 227 5.54 -3.76 -7.16
C MET A 227 6.67 -3.57 -6.14
N GLY A 228 7.44 -2.49 -6.30
CA GLY A 228 8.49 -2.11 -5.36
C GLY A 228 7.94 -1.78 -3.95
N GLU A 229 6.81 -1.09 -3.87
CA GLU A 229 6.14 -0.78 -2.60
C GLU A 229 5.84 -2.05 -1.78
N ASN A 230 5.40 -3.13 -2.42
CA ASN A 230 5.13 -4.39 -1.74
C ASN A 230 6.40 -5.00 -1.11
N ILE A 231 7.55 -4.87 -1.76
CA ILE A 231 8.85 -5.29 -1.17
C ILE A 231 9.23 -4.33 -0.04
N GLY A 232 9.19 -3.02 -0.29
CA GLY A 232 9.60 -2.00 0.67
C GLY A 232 8.83 -2.02 1.97
N THR A 233 7.53 -2.30 1.93
CA THR A 233 6.66 -2.41 3.12
C THR A 233 7.14 -3.46 4.11
N THR A 234 7.82 -4.51 3.65
CA THR A 234 8.29 -5.61 4.51
C THR A 234 9.34 -5.18 5.54
N ILE A 235 9.99 -4.02 5.33
CA ILE A 235 11.02 -3.52 6.24
C ILE A 235 10.49 -3.30 7.66
N THR A 236 9.24 -2.87 7.81
CA THR A 236 8.63 -2.59 9.12
C THR A 236 8.56 -3.83 10.00
N ALA A 237 8.10 -4.96 9.43
CA ALA A 237 8.05 -6.24 10.13
C ALA A 237 9.45 -6.77 10.46
N ASN A 238 10.41 -6.60 9.54
CA ASN A 238 11.79 -7.04 9.75
C ASN A 238 12.49 -6.21 10.83
N LEU A 239 12.28 -4.89 10.87
CA LEU A 239 12.80 -4.04 11.96
C LEU A 239 12.18 -4.41 13.31
N ALA A 240 10.87 -4.63 13.37
CA ALA A 240 10.19 -5.05 14.59
C ALA A 240 10.70 -6.42 15.11
N ALA A 241 11.12 -7.30 14.21
CA ALA A 241 11.61 -8.64 14.55
C ALA A 241 13.09 -8.68 14.97
N LEU A 242 13.87 -7.59 14.87
CA LEU A 242 15.31 -7.61 15.16
C LEU A 242 15.63 -8.11 16.58
N ALA A 243 14.85 -7.67 17.57
CA ALA A 243 15.01 -8.08 18.98
C ALA A 243 14.18 -9.30 19.37
N ALA A 244 13.40 -9.87 18.43
CA ALA A 244 12.50 -10.98 18.69
C ALA A 244 13.21 -12.36 18.61
N ASN A 245 12.51 -13.41 19.02
CA ASN A 245 12.98 -14.78 18.91
C ASN A 245 13.14 -15.25 17.45
N THR A 246 13.77 -16.41 17.28
CA THR A 246 14.08 -16.96 15.96
C THR A 246 12.82 -17.18 15.10
N GLN A 247 11.70 -17.61 15.68
CA GLN A 247 10.48 -17.86 14.93
C GLN A 247 9.83 -16.56 14.43
N ALA A 248 9.81 -15.54 15.26
CA ALA A 248 9.32 -14.21 14.89
C ALA A 248 10.16 -13.58 13.76
N ARG A 249 11.48 -13.72 13.81
CA ARG A 249 12.38 -13.28 12.73
C ARG A 249 12.14 -14.05 11.43
N ARG A 250 11.85 -15.35 11.52
CA ARG A 250 11.46 -16.17 10.34
C ARG A 250 10.13 -15.70 9.74
N ALA A 251 9.14 -15.35 10.57
CA ALA A 251 7.87 -14.82 10.10
C ALA A 251 8.06 -13.48 9.37
N ALA A 252 8.90 -12.58 9.87
CA ALA A 252 9.23 -11.32 9.21
C ALA A 252 9.98 -11.55 7.88
N LEU A 253 10.93 -12.48 7.85
CA LEU A 253 11.62 -12.86 6.60
C LEU A 253 10.67 -13.51 5.60
N ALA A 254 9.71 -14.32 6.05
CA ALA A 254 8.70 -14.92 5.18
C ALA A 254 7.86 -13.86 4.47
N HIS A 255 7.54 -12.74 5.14
CA HIS A 255 6.88 -11.59 4.52
C HIS A 255 7.70 -11.02 3.35
N LEU A 256 9.01 -10.84 3.55
CA LEU A 256 9.91 -10.39 2.48
C LEU A 256 9.96 -11.39 1.34
N MET A 257 10.17 -12.69 1.65
CA MET A 257 10.28 -13.73 0.62
C MET A 257 8.99 -13.88 -0.20
N PHE A 258 7.83 -13.81 0.45
CA PHE A 258 6.53 -13.82 -0.21
C PHE A 258 6.40 -12.70 -1.27
N ASN A 259 6.78 -11.47 -0.91
CA ASN A 259 6.70 -10.35 -1.83
C ASN A 259 7.76 -10.42 -2.94
N VAL A 260 8.99 -10.84 -2.62
CA VAL A 260 10.06 -11.01 -3.62
C VAL A 260 9.70 -12.11 -4.64
N ILE A 261 9.20 -13.26 -4.19
CA ILE A 261 8.76 -14.34 -5.09
C ILE A 261 7.59 -13.84 -5.97
N GLY A 262 6.64 -13.09 -5.37
CA GLY A 262 5.55 -12.46 -6.10
C GLY A 262 6.03 -11.55 -7.21
N VAL A 263 6.98 -10.68 -6.91
CA VAL A 263 7.57 -9.77 -7.89
C VAL A 263 8.31 -10.53 -9.00
N ILE A 264 9.06 -11.58 -8.66
CA ILE A 264 9.84 -12.35 -9.65
C ILE A 264 8.91 -13.01 -10.70
N TRP A 265 7.83 -13.68 -10.27
CA TRP A 265 6.95 -14.33 -11.25
C TRP A 265 6.15 -13.31 -12.07
N VAL A 266 5.72 -12.18 -11.48
CA VAL A 266 5.05 -11.11 -12.24
C VAL A 266 6.00 -10.47 -13.23
N LEU A 267 7.27 -10.24 -12.87
CA LEU A 267 8.28 -9.75 -13.82
C LEU A 267 8.43 -10.68 -15.03
N ALA A 268 8.38 -11.99 -14.84
CA ALA A 268 8.46 -12.96 -15.94
C ALA A 268 7.34 -12.80 -16.97
N VAL A 269 6.17 -12.31 -16.55
CA VAL A 269 4.99 -12.09 -17.39
C VAL A 269 4.49 -10.64 -17.33
N PHE A 270 5.37 -9.69 -17.11
CA PHE A 270 5.03 -8.31 -16.74
C PHE A 270 4.05 -7.64 -17.71
N TYR A 271 4.41 -7.53 -18.97
CA TYR A 271 3.56 -6.84 -19.95
C TYR A 271 2.22 -7.54 -20.21
N PRO A 272 2.15 -8.86 -20.43
CA PRO A 272 0.87 -9.57 -20.55
C PRO A 272 -0.02 -9.41 -19.31
N PHE A 273 0.57 -9.49 -18.11
CA PHE A 273 -0.17 -9.36 -16.86
C PHE A 273 -0.72 -7.94 -16.66
N VAL A 274 0.10 -6.92 -16.92
CA VAL A 274 -0.34 -5.51 -16.86
C VAL A 274 -1.42 -5.22 -17.88
N ASN A 275 -1.25 -5.68 -19.13
CA ASN A 275 -2.23 -5.47 -20.19
C ASN A 275 -3.58 -6.15 -19.88
N MET A 276 -3.54 -7.34 -19.27
CA MET A 276 -4.74 -8.02 -18.79
C MET A 276 -5.47 -7.17 -17.74
N VAL A 277 -4.77 -6.63 -16.75
CA VAL A 277 -5.36 -5.75 -15.71
C VAL A 277 -5.91 -4.46 -16.32
N CYS A 278 -5.18 -3.86 -17.25
CA CYS A 278 -5.63 -2.68 -17.99
C CYS A 278 -6.93 -2.97 -18.77
N GLY A 279 -7.03 -4.17 -19.36
CA GLY A 279 -8.23 -4.63 -20.06
C GLY A 279 -9.46 -4.72 -19.15
N PHE A 280 -9.31 -5.12 -17.88
CA PHE A 280 -10.43 -5.16 -16.92
C PHE A 280 -11.00 -3.77 -16.61
N VAL A 281 -10.21 -2.71 -16.77
CA VAL A 281 -10.60 -1.31 -16.53
C VAL A 281 -10.93 -0.59 -17.85
N ASP A 282 -10.91 -1.31 -18.98
CA ASP A 282 -11.06 -0.73 -20.32
C ASP A 282 -10.08 0.43 -20.55
N TYR A 283 -8.80 0.21 -20.24
CA TYR A 283 -7.69 1.12 -20.45
C TYR A 283 -6.66 0.51 -21.40
N ASN A 284 -6.22 1.24 -22.40
CA ASN A 284 -5.16 0.81 -23.30
C ASN A 284 -3.85 1.55 -22.97
N PRO A 285 -2.83 0.85 -22.43
CA PRO A 285 -1.55 1.48 -22.05
C PRO A 285 -0.76 2.06 -23.24
N ALA A 286 -1.03 1.63 -24.47
CA ALA A 286 -0.37 2.15 -25.68
C ALA A 286 -0.86 3.56 -26.07
N VAL A 287 -2.05 3.98 -25.60
CA VAL A 287 -2.65 5.28 -25.99
C VAL A 287 -2.11 6.43 -25.12
N GLY A 288 -1.49 6.15 -23.99
CA GLY A 288 -1.01 7.16 -23.05
C GLY A 288 -2.14 7.96 -22.37
N ALA A 289 -1.78 8.90 -21.51
CA ALA A 289 -2.73 9.70 -20.70
C ALA A 289 -3.22 10.97 -21.43
N VAL A 290 -3.76 10.84 -22.65
CA VAL A 290 -4.04 11.99 -23.53
C VAL A 290 -5.36 12.70 -23.21
N ASN A 291 -6.34 12.04 -22.58
CA ASN A 291 -7.69 12.59 -22.34
C ASN A 291 -8.11 12.58 -20.88
N ALA A 292 -8.96 13.53 -20.46
CA ALA A 292 -9.49 13.63 -19.10
C ALA A 292 -10.13 12.32 -18.59
N ASN A 293 -10.87 11.60 -19.43
CA ASN A 293 -11.48 10.31 -19.11
C ASN A 293 -10.44 9.21 -18.84
N ILE A 294 -9.26 9.29 -19.43
CA ILE A 294 -8.15 8.35 -19.24
C ILE A 294 -7.46 8.62 -17.91
N LYS A 295 -7.29 9.89 -17.55
CA LYS A 295 -6.68 10.29 -16.26
C LYS A 295 -7.44 9.75 -15.06
N VAL A 296 -8.76 9.64 -15.14
CA VAL A 296 -9.63 9.09 -14.09
C VAL A 296 -9.48 7.56 -13.98
N LYS A 297 -9.16 6.86 -15.08
CA LYS A 297 -8.97 5.40 -15.09
C LYS A 297 -7.64 4.97 -14.45
N LEU A 298 -6.59 5.79 -14.51
CA LEU A 298 -5.25 5.42 -14.04
C LEU A 298 -5.18 5.06 -12.55
N PRO A 299 -5.81 5.79 -11.62
CA PRO A 299 -5.90 5.37 -10.23
C PRO A 299 -6.58 4.01 -10.06
N VAL A 300 -7.63 3.75 -10.85
CA VAL A 300 -8.35 2.46 -10.84
C VAL A 300 -7.47 1.32 -11.36
N VAL A 301 -6.68 1.55 -12.42
CA VAL A 301 -5.71 0.56 -12.95
C VAL A 301 -4.67 0.21 -11.90
N LEU A 302 -4.12 1.19 -11.19
CA LEU A 302 -3.13 0.97 -10.12
C LEU A 302 -3.72 0.17 -8.95
N ALA A 303 -4.94 0.51 -8.51
CA ALA A 303 -5.65 -0.24 -7.46
C ALA A 303 -6.01 -1.66 -7.92
N ALA A 304 -6.49 -1.83 -9.14
CA ALA A 304 -6.81 -3.12 -9.74
C ALA A 304 -5.54 -4.00 -9.88
N PHE A 305 -4.43 -3.42 -10.35
CA PHE A 305 -3.15 -4.14 -10.41
C PHE A 305 -2.70 -4.58 -9.01
N HIS A 306 -2.71 -3.66 -8.05
CA HIS A 306 -2.31 -3.97 -6.67
C HIS A 306 -3.13 -5.12 -6.09
N THR A 307 -4.46 -5.13 -6.34
CA THR A 307 -5.34 -6.22 -5.90
C THR A 307 -5.05 -7.51 -6.64
N THR A 308 -5.02 -7.48 -7.97
CA THR A 308 -4.82 -8.68 -8.79
C THR A 308 -3.48 -9.32 -8.49
N PHE A 309 -2.41 -8.52 -8.32
CA PHE A 309 -1.09 -8.99 -7.92
C PHE A 309 -1.13 -9.70 -6.56
N ASN A 310 -1.65 -9.05 -5.50
CA ASN A 310 -1.64 -9.62 -4.15
C ASN A 310 -2.55 -10.84 -4.03
N VAL A 311 -3.71 -10.84 -4.68
CA VAL A 311 -4.64 -11.98 -4.72
C VAL A 311 -3.99 -13.15 -5.46
N ALA A 312 -3.49 -12.93 -6.68
CA ALA A 312 -2.86 -13.98 -7.48
C ALA A 312 -1.63 -14.56 -6.76
N ASN A 313 -0.77 -13.71 -6.19
CA ASN A 313 0.41 -14.15 -5.45
C ASN A 313 0.03 -14.98 -4.22
N THR A 314 -0.99 -14.56 -3.47
CA THR A 314 -1.48 -15.29 -2.31
C THR A 314 -2.05 -16.66 -2.71
N PHE A 315 -2.94 -16.71 -3.71
CA PHE A 315 -3.52 -17.98 -4.16
C PHE A 315 -2.48 -18.93 -4.77
N LEU A 316 -1.44 -18.39 -5.40
CA LEU A 316 -0.32 -19.20 -5.89
C LEU A 316 0.50 -19.77 -4.73
N LEU A 317 0.87 -18.94 -3.76
CA LEU A 317 1.84 -19.29 -2.71
C LEU A 317 1.24 -19.93 -1.46
N ILE A 318 -0.07 -19.85 -1.23
CA ILE A 318 -0.72 -20.43 -0.06
C ILE A 318 -0.56 -21.97 0.03
N TRP A 319 -0.40 -22.61 -1.13
CA TRP A 319 -0.13 -24.04 -1.23
C TRP A 319 1.31 -24.39 -0.86
N PHE A 320 2.23 -23.43 -0.98
CA PHE A 320 3.67 -23.56 -0.76
C PHE A 320 4.13 -23.01 0.60
N ILE A 321 3.21 -22.80 1.57
CA ILE A 321 3.57 -22.38 2.94
C ILE A 321 4.62 -23.30 3.55
N PRO A 322 4.54 -24.65 3.46
CA PRO A 322 5.58 -25.51 4.03
C PRO A 322 6.97 -25.33 3.39
N GLN A 323 7.02 -25.02 2.09
CA GLN A 323 8.27 -24.77 1.37
C GLN A 323 8.85 -23.42 1.77
N LEU A 324 8.00 -22.39 1.91
CA LEU A 324 8.40 -21.07 2.38
C LEU A 324 8.91 -21.13 3.82
N GLU A 325 8.25 -21.91 4.69
CA GLU A 325 8.70 -22.17 6.05
C GLU A 325 10.08 -22.83 6.07
N LYS A 326 10.30 -23.87 5.26
CA LYS A 326 11.63 -24.51 5.11
C LYS A 326 12.67 -23.51 4.64
N LEU A 327 12.36 -22.68 3.65
CA LEU A 327 13.28 -21.67 3.11
C LEU A 327 13.74 -20.70 4.20
N VAL A 328 12.82 -20.10 4.96
CA VAL A 328 13.19 -19.14 6.01
C VAL A 328 13.90 -19.81 7.19
N CYS A 329 13.61 -21.10 7.47
CA CYS A 329 14.32 -21.89 8.47
C CYS A 329 15.76 -22.20 8.05
N CYS A 330 16.02 -22.38 6.76
CA CYS A 330 17.39 -22.56 6.24
C CYS A 330 18.21 -21.27 6.35
N ILE A 331 17.58 -20.12 6.10
CA ILE A 331 18.25 -18.79 6.14
C ILE A 331 18.50 -18.37 7.59
N ILE A 332 17.49 -18.44 8.46
CA ILE A 332 17.60 -18.06 9.87
C ILE A 332 17.69 -19.32 10.71
N LYS A 333 18.92 -19.70 11.09
CA LYS A 333 19.19 -20.84 11.99
C LYS A 333 18.86 -20.45 13.44
N PRO A 334 18.50 -21.45 14.31
CA PRO A 334 18.37 -21.21 15.74
C PRO A 334 19.66 -20.63 16.32
N ARG A 335 19.55 -19.65 17.21
CA ARG A 335 20.72 -19.24 18.01
C ARG A 335 21.14 -20.46 18.81
N LYS A 336 22.42 -20.85 18.72
CA LYS A 336 23.00 -21.81 19.67
C LYS A 336 22.93 -21.15 21.05
N SER A 337 22.22 -21.78 21.97
CA SER A 337 22.17 -21.42 23.38
C SER A 337 23.57 -21.49 23.99
#